data_ba2f471763779971aa56dbc43ca7fc6b
#
_entry.id   ba2f471763779971aa56dbc43ca7fc6b
#
_cell.length_a   1.000
_cell.length_b   1.000
_cell.length_c   1.000
_cell.angle_alpha   90.00
_cell.angle_beta   90.00
_cell.angle_gamma   90.00
#
_symmetry.space_group_name_H-M   'P 1'
#
loop_
_entity.id
_entity.type
_entity.pdbx_description
1 polymer ?
#
loop_
_entity_poly.entity_id
_entity_poly.type
_entity_poly.pdbx_seq_one_letter_code
_entity_poly.pdbx_strand_id
1 'polypeptide(L)'
;RDSFHARAWDFGASKAVVAADQVFLVGATGLTLDNKGFVGEGDPAAQAEQAMENLRILLEEAGGGLEDICLVNNYTKRHADRGLVYPVIARHLHHVNPVSTGLVVKDFAQPYIDFEIDAWAILPKDRAAGHDRFRLTNAKGGYLMPTIDYPNARVIRANDHIFLQGQTGMSLDGRDFDGVGDPARQVEVAMQNVRTLLADAGASLDDVCKITTYLTNPSHRPQIDAVLASHLADVRPVVTSIDVDDLARPELDFEIDVFVLLPGDEPHRRISMPAAPGAEVMWPQSQVVRAGRFVFLQGQSGLRLDGSGLTGAGDAEAQAEQAMQNVKVLLEESGGCMKDICKITTFVTDQAMRKDVYPVFGKHLDGVNPTSTGLVVEALWKSELQVAIDVFAVIGDA
;
A
#
# COMPACT_ATOMS: atom_id res chain seq x y z
N ARG A 1 18.40 -15.21 20.26
CA ARG A 1 17.12 -14.68 19.70
C ARG A 1 16.21 -15.87 19.40
N ASP A 2 15.51 -16.36 20.41
CA ASP A 2 14.49 -17.40 20.24
C ASP A 2 13.17 -16.69 19.94
N SER A 3 13.03 -16.12 18.72
CA SER A 3 11.73 -15.60 18.28
C SER A 3 10.93 -16.74 17.67
N PHE A 4 9.61 -16.71 17.84
CA PHE A 4 8.68 -17.67 17.22
C PHE A 4 8.89 -17.77 15.70
N HIS A 5 9.41 -16.70 15.11
CA HIS A 5 9.82 -16.61 13.72
C HIS A 5 11.33 -16.42 13.55
N ALA A 6 12.15 -16.88 14.48
CA ALA A 6 13.60 -16.90 14.28
C ALA A 6 13.91 -17.64 12.98
N ARG A 7 14.38 -16.92 11.97
CA ARG A 7 14.58 -17.41 10.63
C ARG A 7 15.92 -17.00 10.08
N ALA A 8 16.40 -17.84 9.18
CA ALA A 8 17.66 -17.64 8.48
C ALA A 8 17.67 -16.35 7.61
N TRP A 9 16.52 -15.69 7.41
CA TRP A 9 16.36 -14.50 6.57
C TRP A 9 15.73 -13.30 7.30
N ASP A 10 15.92 -13.20 8.62
CA ASP A 10 15.59 -11.97 9.37
C ASP A 10 16.54 -10.85 8.92
N PHE A 11 15.97 -9.83 8.27
CA PHE A 11 16.73 -8.66 7.82
C PHE A 11 16.66 -7.48 8.81
N GLY A 12 16.29 -7.75 10.07
CA GLY A 12 16.33 -6.74 11.11
C GLY A 12 15.29 -5.62 10.94
N ALA A 13 14.07 -5.94 10.50
CA ALA A 13 13.00 -4.97 10.35
C ALA A 13 12.58 -4.32 11.68
N SER A 14 12.27 -3.04 11.64
CA SER A 14 11.65 -2.29 12.75
C SER A 14 10.16 -2.59 12.84
N LYS A 15 9.58 -2.46 14.03
CA LYS A 15 8.12 -2.54 14.22
C LYS A 15 7.44 -1.21 13.89
N ALA A 16 8.12 -0.08 14.16
CA ALA A 16 7.70 1.25 13.80
C ALA A 16 8.92 2.09 13.43
N VAL A 17 8.75 3.01 12.49
CA VAL A 17 9.72 4.05 12.12
C VAL A 17 8.99 5.38 12.11
N VAL A 18 9.50 6.37 12.85
CA VAL A 18 8.99 7.75 12.82
C VAL A 18 9.92 8.58 11.96
N ALA A 19 9.39 9.19 10.92
CA ALA A 19 10.15 10.07 10.04
C ALA A 19 9.29 11.27 9.61
N ALA A 20 9.80 12.47 9.82
CA ALA A 20 9.03 13.71 9.74
C ALA A 20 7.79 13.63 10.66
N ASP A 21 6.59 13.81 10.10
CA ASP A 21 5.33 13.73 10.83
C ASP A 21 4.61 12.37 10.64
N GLN A 22 5.23 11.41 9.94
CA GLN A 22 4.63 10.12 9.64
C GLN A 22 5.17 9.00 10.54
N VAL A 23 4.28 8.13 10.98
CA VAL A 23 4.61 6.87 11.64
C VAL A 23 4.37 5.74 10.65
N PHE A 24 5.46 5.08 10.25
CA PHE A 24 5.43 3.89 9.43
C PHE A 24 5.38 2.67 10.35
N LEU A 25 4.43 1.79 10.14
CA LEU A 25 4.19 0.61 10.97
C LEU A 25 4.47 -0.67 10.17
N VAL A 26 4.90 -1.71 10.87
CA VAL A 26 4.97 -3.07 10.31
C VAL A 26 3.56 -3.57 10.04
N GLY A 27 3.38 -4.41 9.02
CA GLY A 27 2.13 -5.15 8.83
C GLY A 27 1.80 -5.94 10.10
N ALA A 28 0.70 -5.60 10.74
CA ALA A 28 0.30 -6.19 12.02
C ALA A 28 -0.59 -7.42 11.78
N THR A 29 -0.28 -8.49 12.50
CA THR A 29 -0.94 -9.80 12.43
C THR A 29 -1.23 -10.32 13.83
N GLY A 30 -1.62 -11.58 13.98
CA GLY A 30 -1.69 -12.27 15.27
C GLY A 30 -0.34 -12.46 15.98
N LEU A 31 0.78 -12.04 15.38
CA LEU A 31 2.10 -12.14 15.98
C LEU A 31 2.25 -11.17 17.17
N THR A 32 2.76 -11.67 18.30
CA THR A 32 3.07 -10.80 19.45
C THR A 32 4.26 -9.88 19.16
N LEU A 33 4.30 -8.68 19.77
CA LEU A 33 5.37 -7.70 19.50
C LEU A 33 6.77 -8.18 19.88
N ASP A 34 6.88 -9.13 20.85
CA ASP A 34 8.15 -9.76 21.22
C ASP A 34 8.58 -10.87 20.25
N ASN A 35 7.78 -11.17 19.24
CA ASN A 35 7.96 -12.25 18.24
C ASN A 35 8.06 -13.67 18.84
N LYS A 36 7.50 -13.90 20.04
CA LYS A 36 7.59 -15.21 20.72
C LYS A 36 6.32 -16.03 20.63
N GLY A 37 5.19 -15.44 20.26
CA GLY A 37 3.91 -16.10 20.16
C GLY A 37 3.09 -15.63 18.97
N PHE A 38 2.12 -16.46 18.61
CA PHE A 38 1.10 -16.14 17.63
C PHE A 38 -0.28 -16.39 18.22
N VAL A 39 -1.16 -15.40 18.14
CA VAL A 39 -2.52 -15.44 18.67
C VAL A 39 -3.50 -15.70 17.53
N GLY A 40 -4.44 -16.62 17.72
CA GLY A 40 -5.55 -16.81 16.79
C GLY A 40 -5.19 -17.68 15.58
N GLU A 41 -4.36 -18.71 15.71
CA GLU A 41 -4.17 -19.67 14.62
C GLU A 41 -5.52 -20.31 14.25
N GLY A 42 -5.95 -20.11 12.97
CA GLY A 42 -7.27 -20.54 12.50
C GLY A 42 -8.45 -19.67 12.98
N ASP A 43 -8.19 -18.57 13.67
CA ASP A 43 -9.19 -17.59 14.14
C ASP A 43 -8.82 -16.17 13.67
N PRO A 44 -9.28 -15.75 12.48
CA PRO A 44 -8.98 -14.41 11.93
C PRO A 44 -9.43 -13.26 12.86
N ALA A 45 -10.50 -13.43 13.63
CA ALA A 45 -10.97 -12.40 14.56
C ALA A 45 -9.99 -12.21 15.72
N ALA A 46 -9.46 -13.30 16.28
CA ALA A 46 -8.42 -13.21 17.32
C ALA A 46 -7.10 -12.65 16.77
N GLN A 47 -6.75 -12.97 15.51
CA GLN A 47 -5.60 -12.34 14.84
C GLN A 47 -5.81 -10.83 14.70
N ALA A 48 -7.01 -10.39 14.29
CA ALA A 48 -7.34 -8.98 14.16
C ALA A 48 -7.29 -8.25 15.51
N GLU A 49 -7.75 -8.86 16.60
CA GLU A 49 -7.67 -8.28 17.94
C GLU A 49 -6.21 -8.05 18.36
N GLN A 50 -5.35 -9.06 18.18
CA GLN A 50 -3.92 -8.93 18.49
C GLN A 50 -3.23 -7.88 17.58
N ALA A 51 -3.58 -7.84 16.30
CA ALA A 51 -3.05 -6.86 15.37
C ALA A 51 -3.40 -5.42 15.77
N MET A 52 -4.66 -5.17 16.16
CA MET A 52 -5.10 -3.85 16.62
C MET A 52 -4.42 -3.43 17.93
N GLU A 53 -4.20 -4.38 18.86
CA GLU A 53 -3.46 -4.10 20.09
C GLU A 53 -1.98 -3.79 19.80
N ASN A 54 -1.36 -4.51 18.84
CA ASN A 54 -0.01 -4.20 18.38
C ASN A 54 0.08 -2.77 17.81
N LEU A 55 -0.86 -2.37 16.94
CA LEU A 55 -0.90 -1.02 16.39
C LEU A 55 -1.03 0.05 17.47
N ARG A 56 -1.93 -0.18 18.45
CA ARG A 56 -2.12 0.75 19.57
C ARG A 56 -0.82 0.98 20.34
N ILE A 57 -0.14 -0.11 20.73
CA ILE A 57 1.12 -0.03 21.48
C ILE A 57 2.21 0.68 20.67
N LEU A 58 2.38 0.32 19.40
CA LEU A 58 3.41 0.92 18.55
C LEU A 58 3.18 2.41 18.30
N LEU A 59 1.92 2.83 18.16
CA LEU A 59 1.57 4.24 18.00
C LEU A 59 1.83 5.02 19.28
N GLU A 60 1.48 4.47 20.45
CA GLU A 60 1.77 5.10 21.74
C GLU A 60 3.29 5.24 21.97
N GLU A 61 4.09 4.22 21.63
CA GLU A 61 5.55 4.28 21.68
C GLU A 61 6.13 5.33 20.72
N ALA A 62 5.46 5.54 19.57
CA ALA A 62 5.82 6.57 18.60
C ALA A 62 5.36 8.00 18.99
N GLY A 63 4.66 8.15 20.12
CA GLY A 63 4.14 9.43 20.60
C GLY A 63 2.79 9.82 19.98
N GLY A 64 2.08 8.87 19.39
CA GLY A 64 0.75 9.00 18.80
C GLY A 64 -0.30 8.17 19.51
N GLY A 65 -1.39 7.89 18.79
CA GLY A 65 -2.47 7.01 19.21
C GLY A 65 -3.26 6.49 18.00
N LEU A 66 -4.26 5.64 18.24
CA LEU A 66 -5.12 5.14 17.16
C LEU A 66 -5.83 6.27 16.40
N GLU A 67 -6.10 7.40 17.05
CA GLU A 67 -6.70 8.60 16.46
C GLU A 67 -5.86 9.23 15.35
N ASP A 68 -4.56 8.95 15.32
CA ASP A 68 -3.63 9.46 14.29
C ASP A 68 -3.65 8.59 13.01
N ILE A 69 -4.32 7.42 13.04
CA ILE A 69 -4.46 6.58 11.86
C ILE A 69 -5.32 7.29 10.81
N CYS A 70 -4.74 7.44 9.62
CA CYS A 70 -5.40 8.02 8.46
C CYS A 70 -5.92 6.95 7.49
N LEU A 71 -5.10 5.93 7.19
CA LEU A 71 -5.44 4.86 6.25
C LEU A 71 -5.15 3.50 6.89
N VAL A 72 -6.01 2.53 6.64
CA VAL A 72 -5.76 1.12 6.92
C VAL A 72 -5.97 0.29 5.66
N ASN A 73 -5.00 -0.57 5.36
CA ASN A 73 -5.12 -1.60 4.34
C ASN A 73 -5.29 -2.95 5.03
N ASN A 74 -6.43 -3.59 4.77
CA ASN A 74 -6.83 -4.84 5.41
C ASN A 74 -6.67 -5.98 4.42
N TYR A 75 -5.91 -6.99 4.78
CA TYR A 75 -5.64 -8.16 3.96
C TYR A 75 -6.19 -9.41 4.61
N THR A 76 -6.96 -10.20 3.86
CA THR A 76 -7.47 -11.51 4.29
C THR A 76 -7.14 -12.57 3.24
N LYS A 77 -7.05 -13.84 3.63
CA LYS A 77 -6.87 -14.95 2.67
C LYS A 77 -8.18 -15.40 2.03
N ARG A 78 -9.30 -15.15 2.69
CA ARG A 78 -10.61 -15.59 2.22
C ARG A 78 -11.60 -14.44 2.33
N HIS A 79 -12.45 -14.30 1.34
CA HIS A 79 -13.50 -13.29 1.36
C HIS A 79 -14.38 -13.39 2.63
N ALA A 80 -14.69 -14.61 3.07
CA ALA A 80 -15.52 -14.85 4.26
C ALA A 80 -14.89 -14.29 5.56
N ASP A 81 -13.57 -14.24 5.67
CA ASP A 81 -12.87 -13.75 6.85
C ASP A 81 -13.12 -12.26 7.10
N ARG A 82 -13.45 -11.50 6.06
CA ARG A 82 -13.84 -10.09 6.17
C ARG A 82 -14.98 -9.88 7.18
N GLY A 83 -15.98 -10.78 7.18
CA GLY A 83 -17.08 -10.75 8.14
C GLY A 83 -16.67 -10.97 9.59
N LEU A 84 -15.53 -11.59 9.83
CA LEU A 84 -14.97 -11.87 11.15
C LEU A 84 -14.05 -10.72 11.63
N VAL A 85 -13.20 -10.19 10.75
CA VAL A 85 -12.17 -9.20 11.12
C VAL A 85 -12.71 -7.77 11.17
N TYR A 86 -13.60 -7.37 10.26
CA TYR A 86 -14.10 -5.99 10.23
C TYR A 86 -14.86 -5.55 11.49
N PRO A 87 -15.68 -6.39 12.14
CA PRO A 87 -16.27 -6.02 13.43
C PRO A 87 -15.24 -5.75 14.53
N VAL A 88 -14.10 -6.45 14.49
CA VAL A 88 -13.00 -6.21 15.43
C VAL A 88 -12.35 -4.85 15.15
N ILE A 89 -11.96 -4.61 13.91
CA ILE A 89 -11.35 -3.34 13.49
C ILE A 89 -12.29 -2.16 13.81
N ALA A 90 -13.58 -2.32 13.53
CA ALA A 90 -14.59 -1.31 13.79
C ALA A 90 -14.69 -0.93 15.28
N ARG A 91 -14.56 -1.89 16.21
CA ARG A 91 -14.56 -1.59 17.65
C ARG A 91 -13.39 -0.71 18.07
N HIS A 92 -12.20 -0.98 17.51
CA HIS A 92 -10.98 -0.20 17.82
C HIS A 92 -10.98 1.18 17.15
N LEU A 93 -11.52 1.30 15.93
CA LEU A 93 -11.43 2.50 15.11
C LEU A 93 -12.74 3.27 14.97
N HIS A 94 -13.78 2.93 15.75
CA HIS A 94 -15.11 3.54 15.64
C HIS A 94 -15.11 5.07 15.72
N HIS A 95 -14.24 5.65 16.56
CA HIS A 95 -14.12 7.09 16.73
C HIS A 95 -13.01 7.73 15.86
N VAL A 96 -12.23 6.88 15.20
CA VAL A 96 -11.11 7.32 14.35
C VAL A 96 -11.59 7.66 12.95
N ASN A 97 -12.50 6.86 12.38
CA ASN A 97 -13.00 7.01 11.01
C ASN A 97 -11.86 7.07 9.97
N PRO A 98 -10.93 6.12 9.92
CA PRO A 98 -9.89 6.12 8.90
C PRO A 98 -10.48 5.90 7.51
N VAL A 99 -9.71 6.21 6.46
CA VAL A 99 -9.99 5.64 5.14
C VAL A 99 -9.51 4.18 5.10
N SER A 100 -10.09 3.36 4.25
CA SER A 100 -9.82 1.93 4.26
C SER A 100 -9.83 1.33 2.85
N THR A 101 -8.88 0.42 2.59
CA THR A 101 -8.84 -0.48 1.45
C THR A 101 -8.84 -1.92 1.98
N GLY A 102 -9.57 -2.81 1.33
CA GLY A 102 -9.69 -4.18 1.80
C GLY A 102 -9.56 -5.22 0.70
N LEU A 103 -8.54 -6.03 0.77
CA LEU A 103 -8.11 -6.97 -0.27
C LEU A 103 -8.15 -8.41 0.20
N VAL A 104 -8.45 -9.32 -0.72
CA VAL A 104 -8.23 -10.75 -0.53
C VAL A 104 -6.95 -11.11 -1.27
N VAL A 105 -5.95 -11.61 -0.55
CA VAL A 105 -4.64 -11.97 -1.09
C VAL A 105 -4.44 -13.48 -1.05
N LYS A 106 -3.59 -13.99 -1.93
CA LYS A 106 -3.33 -15.42 -2.07
C LYS A 106 -2.78 -16.06 -0.80
N ASP A 107 -1.84 -15.41 -0.12
CA ASP A 107 -1.26 -15.89 1.15
C ASP A 107 -0.43 -14.78 1.82
N PHE A 108 0.09 -15.11 3.00
CA PHE A 108 0.94 -14.24 3.82
C PHE A 108 2.35 -14.82 4.00
N ALA A 109 3.11 -14.19 4.89
CA ALA A 109 4.43 -14.66 5.28
C ALA A 109 4.44 -16.09 5.81
N GLN A 110 3.34 -16.54 6.42
CA GLN A 110 3.18 -17.84 7.02
C GLN A 110 1.78 -18.40 6.76
N PRO A 111 1.64 -19.72 6.60
CA PRO A 111 0.37 -20.35 6.27
C PRO A 111 -0.70 -20.21 7.36
N TYR A 112 -0.33 -19.96 8.61
CA TYR A 112 -1.26 -19.78 9.73
C TYR A 112 -1.71 -18.32 9.94
N ILE A 113 -1.21 -17.38 9.13
CA ILE A 113 -1.70 -16.01 9.10
C ILE A 113 -2.90 -15.98 8.16
N ASP A 114 -4.05 -15.57 8.69
CA ASP A 114 -5.30 -15.38 7.94
C ASP A 114 -5.65 -13.91 7.77
N PHE A 115 -5.00 -13.03 8.56
CA PHE A 115 -5.26 -11.59 8.56
C PHE A 115 -3.96 -10.79 8.80
N GLU A 116 -3.80 -9.72 8.03
CA GLU A 116 -2.77 -8.70 8.24
C GLU A 116 -3.39 -7.31 8.01
N ILE A 117 -2.96 -6.32 8.76
CA ILE A 117 -3.36 -4.92 8.60
C ILE A 117 -2.15 -4.00 8.54
N ASP A 118 -2.10 -3.17 7.50
CA ASP A 118 -1.21 -2.03 7.44
C ASP A 118 -1.92 -0.77 7.90
N ALA A 119 -1.25 0.06 8.69
CA ALA A 119 -1.77 1.35 9.10
C ALA A 119 -0.79 2.47 8.75
N TRP A 120 -1.35 3.58 8.30
CA TRP A 120 -0.65 4.81 7.98
C TRP A 120 -1.11 5.89 8.93
N ALA A 121 -0.21 6.40 9.78
CA ALA A 121 -0.53 7.39 10.79
C ALA A 121 0.33 8.64 10.61
N ILE A 122 -0.30 9.79 10.79
CA ILE A 122 0.36 11.10 10.75
C ILE A 122 0.20 11.74 12.12
N LEU A 123 1.30 12.19 12.70
CA LEU A 123 1.27 12.96 13.93
C LEU A 123 0.81 14.38 13.61
N PRO A 124 -0.34 14.85 14.11
CA PRO A 124 -0.83 16.17 13.77
C PRO A 124 0.08 17.27 14.32
N LYS A 125 0.33 18.31 13.52
CA LYS A 125 1.07 19.50 13.93
C LYS A 125 0.37 20.22 15.11
N ASP A 126 -0.95 20.18 15.14
CA ASP A 126 -1.79 20.63 16.26
C ASP A 126 -2.64 19.46 16.76
N ARG A 127 -2.29 18.93 17.92
CA ARG A 127 -3.00 17.83 18.58
C ARG A 127 -4.46 18.15 18.90
N ALA A 128 -4.80 19.39 19.18
CA ALA A 128 -6.16 19.78 19.52
C ALA A 128 -7.06 19.85 18.29
N ALA A 129 -6.49 20.19 17.12
CA ALA A 129 -7.24 20.21 15.85
C ALA A 129 -7.40 18.80 15.26
N GLY A 130 -6.41 17.92 15.42
CA GLY A 130 -6.40 16.59 14.82
C GLY A 130 -6.30 16.64 13.29
N HIS A 131 -7.01 15.76 12.62
CA HIS A 131 -7.04 15.63 11.16
C HIS A 131 -8.40 15.97 10.57
N ASP A 132 -8.43 16.58 9.40
CA ASP A 132 -9.67 16.85 8.66
C ASP A 132 -10.19 15.57 8.01
N ARG A 133 -11.42 15.17 8.31
CA ARG A 133 -12.10 13.99 7.77
C ARG A 133 -13.34 14.40 7.02
N PHE A 134 -13.40 14.10 5.72
CA PHE A 134 -14.48 14.51 4.85
C PHE A 134 -15.33 13.30 4.43
N ARG A 135 -16.61 13.56 4.18
CA ARG A 135 -17.59 12.57 3.73
C ARG A 135 -17.60 11.34 4.65
N LEU A 136 -17.84 11.57 5.94
CA LEU A 136 -18.03 10.48 6.89
C LEU A 136 -19.21 9.61 6.45
N THR A 137 -18.96 8.31 6.39
CA THR A 137 -19.96 7.32 6.00
C THR A 137 -20.01 6.22 7.04
N ASN A 138 -21.19 5.61 7.17
CA ASN A 138 -21.33 4.35 7.89
C ASN A 138 -21.49 3.24 6.84
N ALA A 139 -20.61 2.26 6.86
CA ALA A 139 -20.65 1.13 5.94
C ALA A 139 -21.92 0.28 6.10
N LYS A 140 -22.55 0.30 7.27
CA LYS A 140 -23.80 -0.42 7.54
C LYS A 140 -24.95 0.06 6.64
N GLY A 141 -25.51 -0.88 5.89
CA GLY A 141 -26.52 -0.57 4.88
C GLY A 141 -25.97 -0.06 3.55
N GLY A 142 -24.65 0.14 3.43
CA GLY A 142 -23.99 0.44 2.17
C GLY A 142 -23.74 -0.81 1.31
N TYR A 143 -23.41 -0.60 0.06
CA TYR A 143 -23.21 -1.66 -0.93
C TYR A 143 -22.10 -2.64 -0.52
N LEU A 144 -20.96 -2.14 -0.02
CA LEU A 144 -19.81 -3.00 0.32
C LEU A 144 -20.00 -3.82 1.61
N MET A 145 -20.62 -3.25 2.64
CA MET A 145 -20.74 -3.87 3.96
C MET A 145 -22.14 -3.63 4.55
N PRO A 146 -23.18 -4.30 4.02
CA PRO A 146 -24.56 -4.00 4.42
C PRO A 146 -24.87 -4.34 5.89
N THR A 147 -24.11 -5.21 6.51
CA THR A 147 -24.36 -5.72 7.88
C THR A 147 -23.35 -5.22 8.91
N ILE A 148 -22.23 -4.64 8.49
CA ILE A 148 -21.13 -4.24 9.38
C ILE A 148 -21.20 -2.74 9.62
N ASP A 149 -21.21 -2.35 10.89
CA ASP A 149 -21.08 -0.96 11.32
C ASP A 149 -19.59 -0.59 11.37
N TYR A 150 -19.08 -0.03 10.29
CA TYR A 150 -17.69 0.43 10.18
C TYR A 150 -17.68 1.85 9.65
N PRO A 151 -17.76 2.85 10.54
CA PRO A 151 -17.69 4.24 10.14
C PRO A 151 -16.31 4.58 9.61
N ASN A 152 -16.27 5.25 8.46
CA ASN A 152 -15.04 5.68 7.82
C ASN A 152 -15.20 7.03 7.11
N ALA A 153 -14.09 7.70 6.84
CA ALA A 153 -14.05 8.85 5.94
C ALA A 153 -13.85 8.37 4.49
N ARG A 154 -14.24 9.20 3.51
CA ARG A 154 -13.87 8.99 2.11
C ARG A 154 -12.52 9.61 1.79
N VAL A 155 -12.16 10.69 2.47
CA VAL A 155 -10.86 11.34 2.34
C VAL A 155 -10.46 11.95 3.68
N ILE A 156 -9.17 11.89 4.00
CA ILE A 156 -8.56 12.52 5.16
C ILE A 156 -7.44 13.43 4.70
N ARG A 157 -7.42 14.66 5.21
CA ARG A 157 -6.28 15.55 5.14
C ARG A 157 -5.60 15.62 6.51
N ALA A 158 -4.35 15.18 6.56
CA ALA A 158 -3.52 15.12 7.75
C ALA A 158 -2.24 15.91 7.49
N ASN A 159 -2.13 17.13 8.03
CA ASN A 159 -1.11 18.10 7.66
C ASN A 159 -1.10 18.33 6.13
N ASP A 160 -0.01 17.98 5.46
CA ASP A 160 0.13 18.09 4.00
C ASP A 160 -0.18 16.77 3.28
N HIS A 161 -0.45 15.68 4.01
CA HIS A 161 -0.82 14.39 3.46
C HIS A 161 -2.33 14.30 3.20
N ILE A 162 -2.71 13.66 2.09
CA ILE A 162 -4.11 13.34 1.80
C ILE A 162 -4.20 11.85 1.48
N PHE A 163 -5.13 11.18 2.18
CA PHE A 163 -5.43 9.76 2.03
C PHE A 163 -6.87 9.61 1.55
N LEU A 164 -7.07 8.83 0.51
CA LEU A 164 -8.39 8.48 -0.03
C LEU A 164 -8.72 7.05 0.34
N GLN A 165 -9.99 6.79 0.63
CA GLN A 165 -10.48 5.41 0.64
C GLN A 165 -10.25 4.79 -0.74
N GLY A 166 -9.95 3.49 -0.82
CA GLY A 166 -9.83 2.76 -2.08
C GLY A 166 -11.02 3.05 -2.99
N GLN A 167 -10.76 3.50 -4.21
CA GLN A 167 -11.79 3.89 -5.17
C GLN A 167 -12.03 2.79 -6.21
N THR A 168 -13.29 2.56 -6.48
CA THR A 168 -13.80 1.52 -7.39
C THR A 168 -14.89 2.10 -8.30
N GLY A 169 -15.62 1.25 -9.02
CA GLY A 169 -16.84 1.64 -9.74
C GLY A 169 -18.03 2.05 -8.85
N MET A 170 -17.80 2.22 -7.54
CA MET A 170 -18.86 2.54 -6.58
C MET A 170 -19.10 4.05 -6.49
N SER A 171 -20.36 4.45 -6.30
CA SER A 171 -20.73 5.84 -6.02
C SER A 171 -20.15 6.30 -4.67
N LEU A 172 -19.86 7.61 -4.54
CA LEU A 172 -19.29 8.17 -3.31
C LEU A 172 -20.21 8.05 -2.08
N ASP A 173 -21.51 7.91 -2.26
CA ASP A 173 -22.45 7.65 -1.15
C ASP A 173 -22.49 6.14 -0.76
N GLY A 174 -21.81 5.29 -1.51
CA GLY A 174 -21.69 3.86 -1.25
C GLY A 174 -22.96 3.04 -1.50
N ARG A 175 -23.92 3.56 -2.27
CA ARG A 175 -25.22 2.93 -2.51
C ARG A 175 -25.33 2.25 -3.85
N ASP A 176 -24.67 2.78 -4.86
CA ASP A 176 -24.74 2.31 -6.24
C ASP A 176 -23.37 1.88 -6.74
N PHE A 177 -23.37 0.98 -7.70
CA PHE A 177 -22.19 0.49 -8.39
C PHE A 177 -22.41 0.56 -9.91
N ASP A 178 -21.43 1.13 -10.61
CA ASP A 178 -21.46 1.27 -12.07
C ASP A 178 -20.29 0.52 -12.69
N GLY A 179 -20.51 -0.13 -13.84
CA GLY A 179 -19.50 -0.89 -14.54
C GLY A 179 -19.45 -2.38 -14.19
N VAL A 180 -20.58 -3.01 -13.81
CA VAL A 180 -20.64 -4.46 -13.65
C VAL A 180 -20.22 -5.15 -14.96
N GLY A 181 -19.12 -5.93 -14.93
CA GLY A 181 -18.55 -6.58 -16.10
C GLY A 181 -17.90 -5.63 -17.12
N ASP A 182 -17.69 -4.37 -16.74
CA ASP A 182 -16.99 -3.37 -17.55
C ASP A 182 -15.88 -2.69 -16.71
N PRO A 183 -14.68 -3.28 -16.64
CA PRO A 183 -13.58 -2.75 -15.86
C PRO A 183 -13.15 -1.33 -16.27
N ALA A 184 -13.24 -0.99 -17.56
CA ALA A 184 -12.92 0.37 -18.03
C ALA A 184 -13.90 1.40 -17.44
N ARG A 185 -15.19 1.05 -17.35
CA ARG A 185 -16.19 1.89 -16.71
C ARG A 185 -15.96 2.03 -15.21
N GLN A 186 -15.54 0.94 -14.53
CA GLN A 186 -15.18 1.01 -13.09
C GLN A 186 -14.03 2.00 -12.86
N VAL A 187 -12.99 1.96 -13.71
CA VAL A 187 -11.86 2.91 -13.62
C VAL A 187 -12.32 4.35 -13.85
N GLU A 188 -13.17 4.59 -14.85
CA GLU A 188 -13.69 5.93 -15.14
C GLU A 188 -14.44 6.51 -13.94
N VAL A 189 -15.31 5.71 -13.29
CA VAL A 189 -16.02 6.11 -12.07
C VAL A 189 -15.05 6.36 -10.92
N ALA A 190 -14.09 5.44 -10.72
CA ALA A 190 -13.07 5.59 -9.68
C ALA A 190 -12.27 6.88 -9.85
N MET A 191 -11.85 7.24 -11.06
CA MET A 191 -11.10 8.46 -11.33
C MET A 191 -11.94 9.74 -11.18
N GLN A 192 -13.24 9.70 -11.48
CA GLN A 192 -14.16 10.78 -11.19
C GLN A 192 -14.31 10.99 -9.67
N ASN A 193 -14.42 9.89 -8.92
CA ASN A 193 -14.44 9.93 -7.46
C ASN A 193 -13.15 10.52 -6.90
N VAL A 194 -11.99 10.06 -7.39
CA VAL A 194 -10.66 10.59 -6.98
C VAL A 194 -10.61 12.10 -7.17
N ARG A 195 -10.99 12.62 -8.35
CA ARG A 195 -11.03 14.07 -8.60
C ARG A 195 -11.92 14.82 -7.59
N THR A 196 -13.08 14.26 -7.31
CA THR A 196 -14.05 14.88 -6.38
C THR A 196 -13.49 14.91 -4.96
N LEU A 197 -12.91 13.79 -4.49
CA LEU A 197 -12.36 13.68 -3.14
C LEU A 197 -11.12 14.55 -2.95
N LEU A 198 -10.26 14.66 -3.98
CA LEU A 198 -9.12 15.56 -3.95
C LEU A 198 -9.57 17.02 -3.84
N ALA A 199 -10.58 17.42 -4.62
CA ALA A 199 -11.14 18.78 -4.55
C ALA A 199 -11.74 19.08 -3.16
N ASP A 200 -12.42 18.12 -2.53
CA ASP A 200 -12.96 18.28 -1.17
C ASP A 200 -11.83 18.54 -0.15
N ALA A 201 -10.66 17.91 -0.35
CA ALA A 201 -9.49 18.09 0.51
C ALA A 201 -8.59 19.27 0.11
N GLY A 202 -8.96 20.04 -0.92
CA GLY A 202 -8.19 21.18 -1.40
C GLY A 202 -6.97 20.81 -2.25
N ALA A 203 -7.04 19.70 -2.98
CA ALA A 203 -6.01 19.17 -3.86
C ALA A 203 -6.53 18.89 -5.28
N SER A 204 -5.63 18.45 -6.14
CA SER A 204 -5.92 18.06 -7.53
C SER A 204 -5.14 16.81 -7.93
N LEU A 205 -5.34 16.30 -9.13
CA LEU A 205 -4.53 15.19 -9.66
C LEU A 205 -3.05 15.53 -9.77
N ASP A 206 -2.68 16.80 -9.95
CA ASP A 206 -1.28 17.23 -10.05
C ASP A 206 -0.50 16.98 -8.75
N ASP A 207 -1.20 16.88 -7.63
CA ASP A 207 -0.63 16.61 -6.31
C ASP A 207 -0.44 15.11 -6.03
N VAL A 208 -0.94 14.22 -6.91
CA VAL A 208 -0.81 12.77 -6.74
C VAL A 208 0.65 12.34 -6.92
N CYS A 209 1.20 11.73 -5.88
CA CYS A 209 2.56 11.21 -5.88
C CYS A 209 2.62 9.75 -6.33
N LYS A 210 1.73 8.92 -5.80
CA LYS A 210 1.70 7.48 -6.02
C LYS A 210 0.28 6.96 -6.16
N ILE A 211 0.10 5.97 -7.03
CA ILE A 211 -1.08 5.12 -7.05
C ILE A 211 -0.68 3.65 -6.88
N THR A 212 -1.56 2.90 -6.23
CA THR A 212 -1.51 1.43 -6.25
C THR A 212 -2.82 0.93 -6.85
N THR A 213 -2.75 0.04 -7.83
CA THR A 213 -3.93 -0.53 -8.48
C THR A 213 -4.04 -2.01 -8.19
N TYR A 214 -5.26 -2.46 -7.90
CA TYR A 214 -5.60 -3.83 -7.59
C TYR A 214 -6.59 -4.34 -8.63
N LEU A 215 -6.26 -5.46 -9.26
CA LEU A 215 -7.06 -6.08 -10.30
C LEU A 215 -7.41 -7.51 -9.88
N THR A 216 -8.64 -7.96 -10.18
CA THR A 216 -9.02 -9.37 -9.98
C THR A 216 -8.80 -10.22 -11.22
N ASN A 217 -8.54 -9.60 -12.37
CA ASN A 217 -8.30 -10.30 -13.63
C ASN A 217 -7.21 -9.59 -14.46
N PRO A 218 -6.03 -10.19 -14.64
CA PRO A 218 -4.93 -9.59 -15.40
C PRO A 218 -5.26 -9.31 -16.87
N SER A 219 -6.25 -10.01 -17.46
CA SER A 219 -6.68 -9.77 -18.85
C SER A 219 -7.36 -8.41 -19.05
N HIS A 220 -7.85 -7.80 -17.97
CA HIS A 220 -8.48 -6.48 -18.00
C HIS A 220 -7.46 -5.32 -18.02
N ARG A 221 -6.18 -5.60 -17.73
CA ARG A 221 -5.12 -4.60 -17.60
C ARG A 221 -5.02 -3.62 -18.76
N PRO A 222 -5.03 -4.05 -20.05
CA PRO A 222 -4.87 -3.10 -21.16
C PRO A 222 -5.98 -2.05 -21.23
N GLN A 223 -7.23 -2.42 -20.94
CA GLN A 223 -8.35 -1.48 -20.95
C GLN A 223 -8.35 -0.56 -19.71
N ILE A 224 -7.96 -1.09 -18.54
CA ILE A 224 -7.78 -0.32 -17.30
C ILE A 224 -6.69 0.74 -17.50
N ASP A 225 -5.52 0.33 -18.01
CA ASP A 225 -4.40 1.22 -18.23
C ASP A 225 -4.70 2.31 -19.27
N ALA A 226 -5.50 2.00 -20.29
CA ALA A 226 -5.92 3.00 -21.27
C ALA A 226 -6.76 4.13 -20.63
N VAL A 227 -7.66 3.79 -19.69
CA VAL A 227 -8.45 4.78 -18.96
C VAL A 227 -7.57 5.54 -17.97
N LEU A 228 -6.73 4.86 -17.19
CA LEU A 228 -5.79 5.52 -16.27
C LEU A 228 -4.89 6.51 -17.02
N ALA A 229 -4.38 6.13 -18.19
CA ALA A 229 -3.58 7.01 -19.05
C ALA A 229 -4.33 8.29 -19.44
N SER A 230 -5.62 8.20 -19.75
CA SER A 230 -6.41 9.39 -20.11
C SER A 230 -6.55 10.41 -18.97
N HIS A 231 -6.43 9.97 -17.72
CA HIS A 231 -6.50 10.83 -16.54
C HIS A 231 -5.13 11.25 -16.00
N LEU A 232 -4.10 10.42 -16.12
CA LEU A 232 -2.86 10.54 -15.35
C LEU A 232 -1.58 10.67 -16.19
N ALA A 233 -1.66 10.61 -17.54
CA ALA A 233 -0.47 10.69 -18.40
C ALA A 233 0.32 11.99 -18.23
N ASP A 234 -0.34 13.10 -17.97
CA ASP A 234 0.30 14.40 -17.72
C ASP A 234 0.78 14.53 -16.26
N VAL A 235 0.10 13.84 -15.33
CA VAL A 235 0.44 13.83 -13.90
C VAL A 235 1.69 13.01 -13.64
N ARG A 236 1.83 11.85 -14.27
CA ARG A 236 2.94 10.91 -14.14
C ARG A 236 3.25 10.51 -12.69
N PRO A 237 2.30 9.96 -11.94
CA PRO A 237 2.57 9.40 -10.62
C PRO A 237 3.50 8.19 -10.73
N VAL A 238 4.07 7.73 -9.61
CA VAL A 238 4.61 6.37 -9.55
C VAL A 238 3.45 5.37 -9.42
N VAL A 239 3.61 4.18 -10.00
CA VAL A 239 2.55 3.17 -10.08
C VAL A 239 3.06 1.82 -9.59
N THR A 240 2.30 1.19 -8.70
CA THR A 240 2.41 -0.23 -8.39
C THR A 240 1.09 -0.90 -8.76
N SER A 241 1.14 -1.98 -9.51
CA SER A 241 -0.06 -2.68 -9.95
C SER A 241 0.06 -4.17 -9.61
N ILE A 242 -0.90 -4.69 -8.87
CA ILE A 242 -0.91 -6.10 -8.43
C ILE A 242 -2.26 -6.73 -8.73
N ASP A 243 -2.24 -8.03 -9.01
CA ASP A 243 -3.45 -8.82 -9.16
C ASP A 243 -3.72 -9.54 -7.83
N VAL A 244 -4.96 -9.47 -7.38
CA VAL A 244 -5.43 -10.00 -6.10
C VAL A 244 -6.52 -11.04 -6.33
N ASP A 245 -6.76 -11.92 -5.35
CA ASP A 245 -7.76 -12.98 -5.46
C ASP A 245 -9.18 -12.42 -5.56
N ASP A 246 -9.48 -11.40 -4.72
CA ASP A 246 -10.81 -10.78 -4.70
C ASP A 246 -10.72 -9.38 -4.06
N LEU A 247 -11.74 -8.59 -4.30
CA LEU A 247 -11.97 -7.28 -3.70
C LEU A 247 -13.13 -7.35 -2.71
N ALA A 248 -13.67 -6.21 -2.32
CA ALA A 248 -14.76 -6.15 -1.36
C ALA A 248 -16.04 -6.84 -1.83
N ARG A 249 -16.24 -6.98 -3.13
CA ARG A 249 -17.40 -7.61 -3.78
C ARG A 249 -16.97 -8.28 -5.08
N PRO A 250 -17.62 -9.38 -5.47
CA PRO A 250 -17.27 -10.13 -6.70
C PRO A 250 -17.52 -9.36 -8.00
N GLU A 251 -18.30 -8.27 -7.95
CA GLU A 251 -18.54 -7.40 -9.12
C GLU A 251 -17.41 -6.39 -9.34
N LEU A 252 -16.47 -6.26 -8.41
CA LEU A 252 -15.34 -5.35 -8.51
C LEU A 252 -14.20 -6.00 -9.28
N ASP A 253 -13.82 -5.42 -10.40
CA ASP A 253 -12.66 -5.82 -11.19
C ASP A 253 -11.42 -4.96 -10.89
N PHE A 254 -11.65 -3.80 -10.25
CA PHE A 254 -10.64 -2.77 -10.08
C PHE A 254 -10.84 -1.98 -8.78
N GLU A 255 -9.73 -1.72 -8.08
CA GLU A 255 -9.63 -0.76 -6.99
C GLU A 255 -8.33 0.04 -7.12
N ILE A 256 -8.33 1.31 -6.69
CA ILE A 256 -7.16 2.19 -6.71
C ILE A 256 -6.98 2.90 -5.37
N ASP A 257 -5.76 2.80 -4.81
CA ASP A 257 -5.28 3.65 -3.73
C ASP A 257 -4.50 4.83 -4.29
N VAL A 258 -4.67 5.99 -3.68
CA VAL A 258 -4.03 7.23 -4.12
C VAL A 258 -3.33 7.89 -2.94
N PHE A 259 -2.03 8.14 -3.08
CA PHE A 259 -1.19 8.82 -2.10
C PHE A 259 -0.86 10.23 -2.61
N VAL A 260 -1.19 11.21 -1.80
CA VAL A 260 -1.03 12.63 -2.13
C VAL A 260 -0.27 13.33 -1.02
N LEU A 261 0.70 14.12 -1.40
CA LEU A 261 1.34 15.09 -0.52
C LEU A 261 1.22 16.46 -1.18
N LEU A 262 0.67 17.42 -0.47
CA LEU A 262 0.57 18.79 -1.00
C LEU A 262 1.98 19.36 -1.19
N PRO A 263 2.24 20.08 -2.29
CA PRO A 263 3.52 20.73 -2.48
C PRO A 263 3.71 21.82 -1.43
N GLY A 264 4.93 21.90 -0.87
CA GLY A 264 5.34 23.04 -0.09
C GLY A 264 5.78 24.22 -0.99
N ASP A 265 6.93 24.80 -0.67
CA ASP A 265 7.49 25.91 -1.46
C ASP A 265 7.99 25.47 -2.87
N GLU A 266 8.25 24.16 -3.04
CA GLU A 266 8.72 23.58 -4.29
C GLU A 266 7.74 22.55 -4.86
N PRO A 267 7.56 22.50 -6.20
CA PRO A 267 6.74 21.48 -6.84
C PRO A 267 7.36 20.08 -6.68
N HIS A 268 6.54 19.06 -6.86
CA HIS A 268 7.00 17.68 -6.85
C HIS A 268 8.04 17.43 -7.96
N ARG A 269 9.16 16.80 -7.58
CA ARG A 269 10.16 16.35 -8.55
C ARG A 269 9.80 14.95 -9.03
N ARG A 270 9.49 14.84 -10.32
CA ARG A 270 9.14 13.58 -10.99
C ARG A 270 10.28 13.10 -11.86
N ILE A 271 10.80 11.90 -11.59
CA ILE A 271 11.97 11.35 -12.24
C ILE A 271 11.53 10.11 -13.04
N SER A 272 11.84 10.13 -14.34
CA SER A 272 11.69 8.99 -15.24
C SER A 272 13.05 8.66 -15.85
N MET A 273 13.46 7.40 -15.79
CA MET A 273 14.70 6.97 -16.42
C MET A 273 14.51 6.88 -17.94
N PRO A 274 15.54 7.15 -18.73
CA PRO A 274 15.46 6.97 -20.17
C PRO A 274 15.08 5.54 -20.53
N ALA A 275 14.03 5.37 -21.32
CA ALA A 275 13.65 4.05 -21.81
C ALA A 275 14.58 3.60 -22.94
N ALA A 276 14.94 2.31 -22.96
CA ALA A 276 15.66 1.72 -24.07
C ALA A 276 14.81 1.79 -25.37
N PRO A 277 15.44 1.89 -26.55
CA PRO A 277 14.73 1.87 -27.82
C PRO A 277 13.84 0.61 -27.93
N GLY A 278 12.55 0.80 -28.18
CA GLY A 278 11.58 -0.30 -28.28
C GLY A 278 11.01 -0.82 -26.94
N ALA A 279 11.34 -0.17 -25.81
CA ALA A 279 10.69 -0.49 -24.54
C ALA A 279 9.18 -0.21 -24.63
N GLU A 280 8.38 -1.18 -24.21
CA GLU A 280 6.94 -1.00 -24.08
C GLU A 280 6.63 -0.11 -22.87
N VAL A 281 6.16 1.09 -23.13
CA VAL A 281 5.66 2.01 -22.11
C VAL A 281 4.14 2.08 -22.28
N MET A 282 3.38 1.55 -21.35
CA MET A 282 1.92 1.53 -21.44
C MET A 282 1.34 2.95 -21.40
N TRP A 283 1.85 3.79 -20.50
CA TRP A 283 1.58 5.22 -20.44
C TRP A 283 2.69 5.93 -19.61
N PRO A 284 2.91 7.24 -19.78
CA PRO A 284 3.97 7.93 -19.07
C PRO A 284 3.80 7.88 -17.55
N GLN A 285 4.75 7.28 -16.86
CA GLN A 285 4.82 7.16 -15.41
C GLN A 285 6.18 7.68 -14.92
N SER A 286 6.23 8.12 -13.66
CA SER A 286 7.51 8.37 -12.99
C SER A 286 8.02 7.07 -12.34
N GLN A 287 9.33 6.91 -12.27
CA GLN A 287 9.92 5.86 -11.44
C GLN A 287 10.17 6.34 -10.01
N VAL A 288 10.28 7.65 -9.83
CA VAL A 288 10.36 8.31 -8.53
C VAL A 288 9.51 9.58 -8.55
N VAL A 289 8.77 9.82 -7.48
CA VAL A 289 8.23 11.13 -7.13
C VAL A 289 8.82 11.55 -5.79
N ARG A 290 9.52 12.69 -5.77
CA ARG A 290 9.94 13.34 -4.55
C ARG A 290 9.04 14.54 -4.28
N ALA A 291 8.41 14.54 -3.11
CA ALA A 291 7.55 15.61 -2.60
C ALA A 291 8.12 16.10 -1.26
N GLY A 292 8.81 17.25 -1.28
CA GLY A 292 9.57 17.72 -0.15
C GLY A 292 10.64 16.70 0.29
N ARG A 293 10.50 16.17 1.51
CA ARG A 293 11.39 15.13 2.06
C ARG A 293 10.93 13.71 1.72
N PHE A 294 9.68 13.52 1.35
CA PHE A 294 9.10 12.20 1.05
C PHE A 294 9.46 11.75 -0.36
N VAL A 295 9.83 10.47 -0.48
CA VAL A 295 10.18 9.82 -1.74
C VAL A 295 9.29 8.60 -1.93
N PHE A 296 8.60 8.58 -3.05
CA PHE A 296 7.76 7.48 -3.50
C PHE A 296 8.43 6.82 -4.70
N LEU A 297 8.66 5.52 -4.64
CA LEU A 297 9.18 4.76 -5.76
C LEU A 297 8.04 4.00 -6.46
N GLN A 298 8.14 3.88 -7.78
CA GLN A 298 7.38 2.89 -8.54
C GLN A 298 7.74 1.50 -8.00
N GLY A 299 6.80 0.55 -7.98
CA GLY A 299 7.09 -0.83 -7.60
C GLY A 299 8.27 -1.38 -8.37
N GLN A 300 9.35 -1.76 -7.68
CA GLN A 300 10.58 -2.25 -8.29
C GLN A 300 10.55 -3.77 -8.38
N SER A 301 11.10 -4.30 -9.47
CA SER A 301 11.09 -5.74 -9.79
C SER A 301 12.38 -6.12 -10.51
N GLY A 302 12.43 -7.31 -11.11
CA GLY A 302 13.54 -7.73 -11.97
C GLY A 302 13.67 -6.95 -13.30
N LEU A 303 12.77 -6.00 -13.60
CA LEU A 303 12.85 -5.16 -14.77
C LEU A 303 14.00 -4.15 -14.61
N ARG A 304 14.79 -3.97 -15.68
CA ARG A 304 15.86 -2.96 -15.71
C ARG A 304 15.26 -1.57 -15.88
N LEU A 305 15.85 -0.58 -15.21
CA LEU A 305 15.35 0.80 -15.22
C LEU A 305 15.31 1.43 -16.62
N ASP A 306 16.20 1.02 -17.51
CA ASP A 306 16.26 1.48 -18.89
C ASP A 306 15.25 0.79 -19.82
N GLY A 307 14.43 -0.12 -19.30
CA GLY A 307 13.44 -0.88 -20.08
C GLY A 307 14.04 -1.93 -21.02
N SER A 308 15.35 -2.23 -20.94
CA SER A 308 16.04 -3.19 -21.82
C SER A 308 15.64 -4.66 -21.59
N GLY A 309 14.81 -4.92 -20.57
CA GLY A 309 14.26 -6.24 -20.32
C GLY A 309 14.25 -6.67 -18.85
N LEU A 310 14.00 -7.95 -18.64
CA LEU A 310 13.91 -8.61 -17.34
C LEU A 310 15.23 -9.29 -17.00
N THR A 311 15.73 -9.07 -15.79
CA THR A 311 16.78 -9.87 -15.17
C THR A 311 16.10 -11.01 -14.38
N GLY A 312 16.64 -12.23 -14.47
CA GLY A 312 16.16 -13.35 -13.67
C GLY A 312 14.78 -13.91 -14.08
N ALA A 313 14.55 -14.11 -15.40
CA ALA A 313 13.34 -14.81 -15.85
C ALA A 313 13.26 -16.20 -15.22
N GLY A 314 12.21 -16.45 -14.40
CA GLY A 314 12.04 -17.69 -13.64
C GLY A 314 12.93 -17.81 -12.40
N ASP A 315 13.64 -16.76 -12.00
CA ASP A 315 14.57 -16.72 -10.87
C ASP A 315 14.23 -15.52 -9.95
N ALA A 316 13.49 -15.81 -8.88
CA ALA A 316 13.01 -14.79 -7.94
C ALA A 316 14.16 -14.11 -7.17
N GLU A 317 15.26 -14.84 -6.89
CA GLU A 317 16.46 -14.27 -6.24
C GLU A 317 17.11 -13.21 -7.12
N ALA A 318 17.35 -13.54 -8.41
CA ALA A 318 17.91 -12.60 -9.37
C ALA A 318 16.98 -11.38 -9.63
N GLN A 319 15.66 -11.59 -9.65
CA GLN A 319 14.70 -10.48 -9.73
C GLN A 319 14.76 -9.57 -8.50
N ALA A 320 14.87 -10.15 -7.29
CA ALA A 320 15.00 -9.39 -6.05
C ALA A 320 16.31 -8.57 -6.00
N GLU A 321 17.44 -9.16 -6.43
CA GLU A 321 18.73 -8.45 -6.52
C GLU A 321 18.63 -7.26 -7.48
N GLN A 322 18.02 -7.43 -8.66
CA GLN A 322 17.79 -6.34 -9.62
C GLN A 322 16.86 -5.26 -9.03
N ALA A 323 15.79 -5.67 -8.35
CA ALA A 323 14.85 -4.73 -7.72
C ALA A 323 15.57 -3.85 -6.68
N MET A 324 16.42 -4.42 -5.84
CA MET A 324 17.18 -3.68 -4.83
C MET A 324 18.24 -2.76 -5.43
N GLN A 325 18.88 -3.18 -6.53
CA GLN A 325 19.78 -2.30 -7.29
C GLN A 325 19.01 -1.10 -7.88
N ASN A 326 17.82 -1.34 -8.42
CA ASN A 326 16.96 -0.26 -8.92
C ASN A 326 16.58 0.71 -7.80
N VAL A 327 16.14 0.19 -6.64
CA VAL A 327 15.80 1.00 -5.47
C VAL A 327 16.95 1.93 -5.09
N LYS A 328 18.17 1.39 -5.02
CA LYS A 328 19.37 2.18 -4.70
C LYS A 328 19.58 3.31 -5.68
N VAL A 329 19.57 3.02 -6.97
CA VAL A 329 19.77 4.03 -8.04
C VAL A 329 18.70 5.12 -7.97
N LEU A 330 17.42 4.73 -7.82
CA LEU A 330 16.31 5.67 -7.80
C LEU A 330 16.32 6.57 -6.55
N LEU A 331 16.74 6.05 -5.40
CA LEU A 331 16.93 6.86 -4.20
C LEU A 331 18.08 7.87 -4.38
N GLU A 332 19.20 7.44 -4.92
CA GLU A 332 20.34 8.33 -5.21
C GLU A 332 19.96 9.44 -6.20
N GLU A 333 19.22 9.12 -7.28
CA GLU A 333 18.69 10.10 -8.24
C GLU A 333 17.68 11.08 -7.59
N SER A 334 16.97 10.65 -6.56
CA SER A 334 16.08 11.54 -5.81
C SER A 334 16.82 12.43 -4.79
N GLY A 335 18.12 12.21 -4.57
CA GLY A 335 18.94 12.90 -3.59
C GLY A 335 18.88 12.25 -2.19
N GLY A 336 18.40 11.02 -2.09
CA GLY A 336 18.38 10.22 -0.88
C GLY A 336 19.38 9.05 -0.93
N CYS A 337 19.22 8.11 -0.02
CA CYS A 337 20.03 6.89 0.03
C CYS A 337 19.23 5.74 0.69
N MET A 338 19.79 4.55 0.71
CA MET A 338 19.14 3.37 1.30
C MET A 338 18.73 3.56 2.77
N LYS A 339 19.46 4.38 3.54
CA LYS A 339 19.15 4.64 4.96
C LYS A 339 17.89 5.48 5.17
N ASP A 340 17.42 6.16 4.13
CA ASP A 340 16.19 6.95 4.18
C ASP A 340 14.92 6.10 4.03
N ILE A 341 15.06 4.78 3.73
CA ILE A 341 13.92 3.88 3.59
C ILE A 341 13.25 3.68 4.96
N CYS A 342 11.98 4.05 5.04
CA CYS A 342 11.16 3.91 6.25
C CYS A 342 10.26 2.67 6.21
N LYS A 343 9.70 2.37 5.03
CA LYS A 343 8.80 1.22 4.84
C LYS A 343 9.03 0.54 3.51
N ILE A 344 8.93 -0.78 3.52
CA ILE A 344 8.85 -1.60 2.33
C ILE A 344 7.57 -2.44 2.35
N THR A 345 6.98 -2.66 1.18
CA THR A 345 5.99 -3.71 0.97
C THR A 345 6.49 -4.65 -0.11
N THR A 346 6.58 -5.92 0.24
CA THR A 346 7.07 -6.97 -0.65
C THR A 346 5.92 -7.78 -1.20
N PHE A 347 5.88 -7.95 -2.50
CA PHE A 347 4.93 -8.81 -3.20
C PHE A 347 5.69 -9.96 -3.85
N VAL A 348 5.26 -11.19 -3.58
CA VAL A 348 5.74 -12.42 -4.25
C VAL A 348 4.54 -13.18 -4.81
N THR A 349 4.72 -13.90 -5.91
CA THR A 349 3.63 -14.66 -6.55
C THR A 349 3.48 -16.08 -5.99
N ASP A 350 4.45 -16.53 -5.20
CA ASP A 350 4.42 -17.81 -4.49
C ASP A 350 5.13 -17.67 -3.14
N GLN A 351 4.52 -18.21 -2.08
CA GLN A 351 5.08 -18.19 -0.73
C GLN A 351 6.47 -18.85 -0.66
N ALA A 352 6.70 -19.91 -1.44
CA ALA A 352 7.97 -20.63 -1.45
C ALA A 352 9.17 -19.76 -1.91
N MET A 353 8.93 -18.71 -2.70
CA MET A 353 9.98 -17.79 -3.17
C MET A 353 10.56 -16.93 -2.05
N ARG A 354 9.84 -16.76 -0.94
CA ARG A 354 10.31 -15.93 0.19
C ARG A 354 11.67 -16.37 0.72
N LYS A 355 11.96 -17.65 0.73
CA LYS A 355 13.25 -18.20 1.19
C LYS A 355 14.45 -17.74 0.34
N ASP A 356 14.21 -17.44 -0.94
CA ASP A 356 15.22 -17.01 -1.91
C ASP A 356 15.30 -15.46 -1.95
N VAL A 357 14.16 -14.78 -1.85
CA VAL A 357 14.04 -13.32 -1.94
C VAL A 357 14.46 -12.59 -0.66
N TYR A 358 14.06 -13.06 0.53
CA TYR A 358 14.33 -12.36 1.78
C TYR A 358 15.80 -12.27 2.19
N PRO A 359 16.68 -13.26 1.92
CA PRO A 359 18.12 -13.11 2.12
C PRO A 359 18.73 -11.98 1.28
N VAL A 360 18.22 -11.75 0.05
CA VAL A 360 18.64 -10.62 -0.78
C VAL A 360 18.25 -9.29 -0.11
N PHE A 361 17.01 -9.16 0.33
CA PHE A 361 16.57 -7.95 1.04
C PHE A 361 17.38 -7.72 2.32
N GLY A 362 17.67 -8.80 3.10
CA GLY A 362 18.51 -8.73 4.28
C GLY A 362 19.90 -8.16 4.00
N LYS A 363 20.52 -8.57 2.90
CA LYS A 363 21.83 -8.07 2.47
C LYS A 363 21.80 -6.57 2.12
N HIS A 364 20.79 -6.10 1.40
CA HIS A 364 20.68 -4.72 0.95
C HIS A 364 20.18 -3.76 2.04
N LEU A 365 19.39 -4.27 2.99
CA LEU A 365 18.75 -3.48 4.06
C LEU A 365 19.46 -3.62 5.41
N ASP A 366 20.65 -4.25 5.43
CA ASP A 366 21.46 -4.34 6.66
C ASP A 366 21.79 -2.95 7.22
N GLY A 367 21.42 -2.73 8.47
CA GLY A 367 21.57 -1.42 9.14
C GLY A 367 20.59 -0.32 8.69
N VAL A 368 19.62 -0.62 7.79
CA VAL A 368 18.51 0.27 7.42
C VAL A 368 17.33 0.09 8.37
N ASN A 369 16.92 -1.17 8.60
CA ASN A 369 15.85 -1.58 9.49
C ASN A 369 14.49 -0.90 9.21
N PRO A 370 13.96 -0.91 7.97
CA PRO A 370 12.64 -0.36 7.67
C PRO A 370 11.53 -1.18 8.31
N THR A 371 10.31 -0.64 8.36
CA THR A 371 9.13 -1.48 8.59
C THR A 371 8.81 -2.29 7.33
N SER A 372 8.16 -3.44 7.49
CA SER A 372 7.91 -4.34 6.36
C SER A 372 6.51 -4.96 6.43
N THR A 373 5.88 -5.05 5.26
CA THR A 373 4.68 -5.85 4.99
C THR A 373 5.02 -6.84 3.87
N GLY A 374 4.55 -8.07 3.96
CA GLY A 374 4.90 -9.09 2.98
C GLY A 374 3.73 -9.93 2.53
N LEU A 375 3.28 -9.73 1.31
CA LEU A 375 2.10 -10.35 0.71
C LEU A 375 2.45 -11.36 -0.38
N VAL A 376 1.66 -12.42 -0.48
CA VAL A 376 1.63 -13.31 -1.65
C VAL A 376 0.42 -12.93 -2.48
N VAL A 377 0.66 -12.56 -3.73
CA VAL A 377 -0.36 -12.04 -4.66
C VAL A 377 -0.56 -12.98 -5.84
N GLU A 378 -1.66 -12.86 -6.57
CA GLU A 378 -1.95 -13.72 -7.71
C GLU A 378 -0.96 -13.50 -8.85
N ALA A 379 -0.73 -12.23 -9.23
CA ALA A 379 0.25 -11.86 -10.23
C ALA A 379 0.71 -10.41 -10.04
N LEU A 380 1.70 -10.04 -10.81
CA LEU A 380 2.21 -8.68 -10.95
C LEU A 380 1.86 -8.16 -12.35
N TRP A 381 2.25 -6.91 -12.65
CA TRP A 381 1.89 -6.22 -13.91
C TRP A 381 2.47 -6.84 -15.19
N LYS A 382 3.35 -7.83 -15.06
CA LYS A 382 3.82 -8.72 -16.15
C LYS A 382 3.91 -10.13 -15.62
N SER A 383 3.53 -11.10 -16.44
CA SER A 383 3.41 -12.53 -16.07
C SER A 383 4.76 -13.16 -15.66
N GLU A 384 5.88 -12.62 -16.16
CA GLU A 384 7.22 -13.12 -15.86
C GLU A 384 7.79 -12.61 -14.54
N LEU A 385 7.12 -11.65 -13.90
CA LEU A 385 7.53 -11.09 -12.62
C LEU A 385 7.11 -12.02 -11.48
N GLN A 386 8.05 -12.33 -10.60
CA GLN A 386 7.85 -13.19 -9.44
C GLN A 386 7.94 -12.41 -8.13
N VAL A 387 8.61 -11.25 -8.16
CA VAL A 387 8.78 -10.37 -7.01
C VAL A 387 8.68 -8.91 -7.40
N ALA A 388 8.06 -8.13 -6.53
CA ALA A 388 8.10 -6.68 -6.56
C ALA A 388 8.27 -6.12 -5.14
N ILE A 389 8.84 -4.92 -5.04
CA ILE A 389 9.02 -4.20 -3.79
C ILE A 389 8.59 -2.75 -3.96
N ASP A 390 7.68 -2.32 -3.09
CA ASP A 390 7.32 -0.92 -2.90
C ASP A 390 8.20 -0.32 -1.81
N VAL A 391 8.60 0.94 -1.99
CA VAL A 391 9.48 1.64 -1.07
C VAL A 391 8.95 3.05 -0.80
N PHE A 392 8.87 3.37 0.49
CA PHE A 392 8.63 4.72 1.00
C PHE A 392 9.86 5.18 1.77
N ALA A 393 10.38 6.34 1.41
CA ALA A 393 11.56 6.90 2.06
C ALA A 393 11.32 8.36 2.47
N VAL A 394 12.03 8.79 3.52
CA VAL A 394 12.01 10.17 4.00
C VAL A 394 13.44 10.63 4.15
N ILE A 395 13.85 11.57 3.31
CA ILE A 395 15.22 12.11 3.33
C ILE A 395 15.42 12.93 4.61
N GLY A 396 16.44 12.58 5.41
CA GLY A 396 16.82 13.26 6.62
C GLY A 396 17.27 14.71 6.37
N ASP A 397 17.29 15.53 7.42
CA ASP A 397 17.99 16.81 7.36
C ASP A 397 19.50 16.52 7.26
N ALA A 398 20.19 17.21 6.35
CA ALA A 398 21.63 17.06 6.11
C ALA A 398 22.46 17.60 7.30
#